data_afd04d652b0ca76bd96da27dd03efc4a
#
_entry.id   afd04d652b0ca76bd96da27dd03efc4a
#
_cell.length_a   1.000
_cell.length_b   1.000
_cell.length_c   1.000
_cell.angle_alpha   90.00
_cell.angle_beta   90.00
_cell.angle_gamma   90.00
#
_symmetry.space_group_name_H-M   'P 1'
#
loop_
_entity.id
_entity.type
_entity.pdbx_description
1 polymer ?
#
loop_
_entity_poly.entity_id
_entity_poly.type
_entity_poly.pdbx_seq_one_letter_code
_entity_poly.pdbx_strand_id
1 'polypeptide(L)'
;MQFIPVQEDPKQYLDLLLLADESETMIESYLERGTLFVLQEPEGVIGVCVVTDEGGGVLEIKNLAIDPQYQGHGYGRLMIEKVAKHFASSYAILQVGTGDSPLTVPFYEKCGFSYYTTLPHFFIDHYDHPIVEAGKQLVDMIVLRRHISV
;
A
#
# COMPACT_ATOMS: atom_id res chain seq x y z
N MET A 1 -1.81 20.90 -2.89
CA MET A 1 -1.76 19.46 -2.55
C MET A 1 -0.68 19.21 -1.51
N GLN A 2 -1.01 18.50 -0.45
CA GLN A 2 -0.08 18.20 0.61
C GLN A 2 0.10 16.70 0.76
N PHE A 3 1.35 16.27 0.99
CA PHE A 3 1.72 14.90 1.31
C PHE A 3 2.38 14.94 2.67
N ILE A 4 1.71 14.43 3.71
CA ILE A 4 2.16 14.60 5.09
C ILE A 4 2.08 13.31 5.89
N PRO A 5 3.04 13.07 6.80
CA PRO A 5 2.93 11.96 7.75
C PRO A 5 1.91 12.31 8.83
N VAL A 6 1.13 11.31 9.24
CA VAL A 6 0.13 11.45 10.30
C VAL A 6 0.78 11.08 11.63
N GLN A 7 0.85 12.04 12.55
CA GLN A 7 1.51 11.87 13.85
C GLN A 7 0.56 11.35 14.92
N GLU A 8 -0.73 11.67 14.81
CA GLU A 8 -1.71 11.33 15.83
C GLU A 8 -2.94 10.70 15.22
N ASP A 9 -3.54 9.74 15.94
CA ASP A 9 -4.81 9.10 15.59
C ASP A 9 -4.88 8.62 14.14
N PRO A 10 -4.00 7.67 13.73
CA PRO A 10 -4.05 7.14 12.36
C PRO A 10 -5.36 6.41 12.05
N LYS A 11 -6.09 5.95 13.06
CA LYS A 11 -7.39 5.27 12.87
C LYS A 11 -8.49 6.21 12.37
N GLN A 12 -8.29 7.52 12.40
CA GLN A 12 -9.24 8.45 11.79
C GLN A 12 -9.42 8.19 10.28
N TYR A 13 -8.45 7.50 9.65
CA TYR A 13 -8.48 7.15 8.23
C TYR A 13 -8.90 5.69 7.98
N LEU A 14 -9.47 5.02 9.00
CA LEU A 14 -9.80 3.60 8.90
C LEU A 14 -10.72 3.28 7.70
N ASP A 15 -11.68 4.15 7.40
CA ASP A 15 -12.59 3.93 6.27
C ASP A 15 -11.83 3.82 4.94
N LEU A 16 -10.82 4.67 4.73
CA LEU A 16 -9.97 4.58 3.53
C LEU A 16 -9.11 3.32 3.55
N LEU A 17 -8.50 3.01 4.69
CA LEU A 17 -7.64 1.84 4.82
C LEU A 17 -8.41 0.55 4.52
N LEU A 18 -9.68 0.48 4.92
CA LEU A 18 -10.53 -0.68 4.67
C LEU A 18 -10.85 -0.89 3.17
N LEU A 19 -10.69 0.14 2.33
CA LEU A 19 -10.85 -0.02 0.89
C LEU A 19 -9.77 -0.93 0.28
N ALA A 20 -8.57 -0.91 0.84
CA ALA A 20 -7.44 -1.69 0.34
C ALA A 20 -7.22 -2.98 1.12
N ASP A 21 -7.67 -3.06 2.36
CA ASP A 21 -7.51 -4.24 3.22
C ASP A 21 -8.76 -4.40 4.08
N GLU A 22 -9.52 -5.45 3.84
CA GLU A 22 -10.80 -5.63 4.52
C GLU A 22 -10.69 -6.19 5.95
N SER A 23 -9.47 -6.41 6.45
CA SER A 23 -9.24 -6.89 7.82
C SER A 23 -8.73 -5.78 8.72
N GLU A 24 -9.57 -5.31 9.64
CA GLU A 24 -9.19 -4.30 10.63
C GLU A 24 -8.03 -4.78 11.51
N THR A 25 -8.02 -6.06 11.88
CA THR A 25 -6.94 -6.66 12.66
C THR A 25 -5.60 -6.58 11.93
N MET A 26 -5.59 -6.87 10.63
CA MET A 26 -4.38 -6.73 9.82
C MET A 26 -3.94 -5.27 9.75
N ILE A 27 -4.89 -4.35 9.52
CA ILE A 27 -4.60 -2.92 9.48
C ILE A 27 -3.97 -2.46 10.79
N GLU A 28 -4.52 -2.83 11.92
CA GLU A 28 -3.97 -2.47 13.23
C GLU A 28 -2.54 -2.97 13.39
N SER A 29 -2.24 -4.17 12.92
CA SER A 29 -0.91 -4.76 13.08
C SER A 29 0.18 -3.95 12.38
N TYR A 30 -0.06 -3.46 11.17
CA TYR A 30 0.97 -2.67 10.49
C TYR A 30 0.88 -1.16 10.78
N LEU A 31 -0.28 -0.64 11.19
CA LEU A 31 -0.37 0.75 11.66
C LEU A 31 0.48 0.97 12.90
N GLU A 32 0.50 0.00 13.80
CA GLU A 32 1.23 0.10 15.06
C GLU A 32 2.74 0.32 14.85
N ARG A 33 3.31 -0.33 13.84
CA ARG A 33 4.75 -0.24 13.56
C ARG A 33 5.12 0.57 12.33
N GLY A 34 4.13 1.08 11.62
CA GLY A 34 4.33 1.78 10.36
C GLY A 34 4.15 3.29 10.46
N THR A 35 4.31 3.93 9.33
CA THR A 35 4.03 5.35 9.14
C THR A 35 2.90 5.49 8.14
N LEU A 36 1.87 6.25 8.50
CA LEU A 36 0.77 6.57 7.63
C LEU A 36 0.99 7.94 7.02
N PHE A 37 0.95 8.03 5.70
CA PHE A 37 0.96 9.29 4.96
C PHE A 37 -0.42 9.58 4.41
N VAL A 38 -0.78 10.84 4.41
CA VAL A 38 -2.01 11.30 3.77
C VAL A 38 -1.68 12.24 2.62
N LEU A 39 -2.41 12.08 1.52
CA LEU A 39 -2.38 13.01 0.39
C LEU A 39 -3.68 13.78 0.42
N GLN A 40 -3.63 15.11 0.49
CA GLN A 40 -4.83 15.91 0.68
C GLN A 40 -4.79 17.24 -0.08
N GLU A 41 -5.97 17.71 -0.41
CA GLU A 41 -6.27 19.03 -0.95
C GLU A 41 -7.05 19.82 0.12
N PRO A 42 -7.21 21.14 -0.03
CA PRO A 42 -8.02 21.92 0.93
C PRO A 42 -9.44 21.39 1.11
N GLU A 43 -10.04 20.83 0.06
CA GLU A 43 -11.39 20.30 0.09
C GLU A 43 -11.49 18.90 0.70
N GLY A 44 -10.39 18.21 0.93
CA GLY A 44 -10.45 16.90 1.58
C GLY A 44 -9.28 15.98 1.29
N VAL A 45 -9.37 14.78 1.87
CA VAL A 45 -8.36 13.74 1.76
C VAL A 45 -8.53 12.99 0.44
N ILE A 46 -7.44 12.90 -0.32
CA ILE A 46 -7.40 12.17 -1.59
C ILE A 46 -7.11 10.69 -1.34
N GLY A 47 -6.15 10.40 -0.46
CA GLY A 47 -5.78 9.02 -0.18
C GLY A 47 -4.78 8.89 0.95
N VAL A 48 -4.49 7.63 1.28
CA VAL A 48 -3.57 7.26 2.36
C VAL A 48 -2.60 6.18 1.88
N CYS A 49 -1.44 6.12 2.54
CA CYS A 49 -0.46 5.07 2.30
C CYS A 49 0.25 4.73 3.61
N VAL A 50 0.28 3.46 3.96
CA VAL A 50 1.02 2.98 5.14
C VAL A 50 2.27 2.24 4.68
N VAL A 51 3.41 2.60 5.24
CA VAL A 51 4.68 1.94 4.95
C VAL A 51 5.32 1.44 6.24
N THR A 52 6.07 0.34 6.13
CA THR A 52 6.79 -0.27 7.25
C THR A 52 8.23 -0.54 6.86
N ASP A 53 9.12 -0.47 7.85
CA ASP A 53 10.52 -0.87 7.70
C ASP A 53 10.60 -2.39 7.82
N GLU A 54 11.04 -3.08 6.77
CA GLU A 54 11.17 -4.53 6.76
C GLU A 54 12.61 -5.00 6.99
N GLY A 55 13.53 -4.05 7.29
CA GLY A 55 14.93 -4.37 7.50
C GLY A 55 15.74 -4.43 6.20
N GLY A 56 17.05 -4.36 6.32
CA GLY A 56 17.95 -4.49 5.18
C GLY A 56 17.79 -3.44 4.09
N GLY A 57 17.26 -2.27 4.44
CA GLY A 57 17.05 -1.19 3.47
C GLY A 57 15.77 -1.35 2.65
N VAL A 58 14.86 -2.23 3.08
CA VAL A 58 13.57 -2.49 2.41
C VAL A 58 12.44 -1.80 3.16
N LEU A 59 11.71 -0.94 2.47
CA LEU A 59 10.48 -0.31 2.93
C LEU A 59 9.32 -0.97 2.21
N GLU A 60 8.25 -1.31 2.93
CA GLU A 60 7.10 -1.96 2.31
C GLU A 60 5.84 -1.11 2.40
N ILE A 61 5.12 -1.01 1.27
CA ILE A 61 3.77 -0.44 1.24
C ILE A 61 2.82 -1.52 1.75
N LYS A 62 2.20 -1.27 2.89
CA LYS A 62 1.23 -2.19 3.50
C LYS A 62 -0.21 -1.88 3.10
N ASN A 63 -0.47 -0.62 2.77
CA ASN A 63 -1.81 -0.17 2.38
C ASN A 63 -1.67 1.06 1.50
N LEU A 64 -2.38 1.08 0.40
CA LEU A 64 -2.47 2.23 -0.50
C LEU A 64 -3.94 2.33 -0.92
N ALA A 65 -4.59 3.38 -0.50
CA ALA A 65 -6.01 3.57 -0.79
C ALA A 65 -6.28 5.00 -1.25
N ILE A 66 -6.99 5.12 -2.36
CA ILE A 66 -7.44 6.41 -2.91
C ILE A 66 -8.96 6.47 -2.75
N ASP A 67 -9.44 7.60 -2.23
CA ASP A 67 -10.88 7.82 -2.07
C ASP A 67 -11.57 7.65 -3.43
N PRO A 68 -12.71 6.93 -3.48
CA PRO A 68 -13.39 6.62 -4.75
C PRO A 68 -13.63 7.83 -5.64
N GLN A 69 -13.92 9.01 -5.07
CA GLN A 69 -14.17 10.20 -5.88
C GLN A 69 -12.91 10.74 -6.58
N TYR A 70 -11.74 10.28 -6.16
CA TYR A 70 -10.46 10.71 -6.75
C TYR A 70 -9.78 9.61 -7.56
N GLN A 71 -10.37 8.39 -7.63
CA GLN A 71 -9.80 7.28 -8.40
C GLN A 71 -9.84 7.58 -9.91
N GLY A 72 -8.93 6.94 -10.66
CA GLY A 72 -8.87 7.09 -12.10
C GLY A 72 -8.16 8.36 -12.58
N HIS A 73 -7.48 9.08 -11.69
CA HIS A 73 -6.80 10.34 -12.00
C HIS A 73 -5.29 10.30 -11.79
N GLY A 74 -4.72 9.12 -11.53
CA GLY A 74 -3.28 8.97 -11.35
C GLY A 74 -2.76 9.25 -9.94
N TYR A 75 -3.63 9.41 -8.96
CA TYR A 75 -3.21 9.73 -7.58
C TYR A 75 -2.52 8.57 -6.87
N GLY A 76 -2.87 7.32 -7.19
CA GLY A 76 -2.17 6.16 -6.63
C GLY A 76 -0.70 6.16 -7.03
N ARG A 77 -0.43 6.40 -8.31
CA ARG A 77 0.95 6.52 -8.82
C ARG A 77 1.66 7.71 -8.19
N LEU A 78 0.98 8.84 -8.09
CA LEU A 78 1.55 10.03 -7.46
C LEU A 78 1.94 9.76 -6.00
N MET A 79 1.09 9.08 -5.24
CA MET A 79 1.39 8.70 -3.86
C MET A 79 2.65 7.85 -3.78
N ILE A 80 2.77 6.85 -4.65
CA ILE A 80 3.96 5.97 -4.71
C ILE A 80 5.21 6.80 -5.00
N GLU A 81 5.16 7.74 -5.96
CA GLU A 81 6.31 8.57 -6.30
C GLU A 81 6.72 9.49 -5.13
N LYS A 82 5.74 10.02 -4.39
CA LYS A 82 6.03 10.84 -3.21
C LYS A 82 6.66 10.02 -2.08
N VAL A 83 6.18 8.81 -1.86
CA VAL A 83 6.76 7.88 -0.88
C VAL A 83 8.20 7.52 -1.29
N ALA A 84 8.40 7.15 -2.54
CA ALA A 84 9.72 6.79 -3.06
C ALA A 84 10.73 7.93 -2.88
N LYS A 85 10.32 9.15 -3.22
CA LYS A 85 11.18 10.33 -3.08
C LYS A 85 11.48 10.64 -1.61
N HIS A 86 10.48 10.52 -0.75
CA HIS A 86 10.62 10.81 0.68
C HIS A 86 11.65 9.90 1.34
N PHE A 87 11.72 8.64 0.94
CA PHE A 87 12.57 7.63 1.55
C PHE A 87 13.83 7.28 0.75
N ALA A 88 14.08 7.95 -0.37
CA ALA A 88 15.18 7.61 -1.29
C ALA A 88 16.58 7.68 -0.65
N SER A 89 16.78 8.51 0.37
CA SER A 89 18.06 8.61 1.08
C SER A 89 18.21 7.63 2.24
N SER A 90 17.12 6.95 2.63
CA SER A 90 17.08 6.07 3.80
C SER A 90 16.87 4.59 3.45
N TYR A 91 16.30 4.30 2.28
CA TYR A 91 15.96 2.94 1.84
C TYR A 91 16.42 2.72 0.41
N ALA A 92 16.87 1.51 0.12
CA ALA A 92 17.27 1.14 -1.25
C ALA A 92 16.10 0.61 -2.06
N ILE A 93 15.16 -0.07 -1.40
CA ILE A 93 14.08 -0.84 -2.04
C ILE A 93 12.73 -0.40 -1.48
N LEU A 94 11.77 -0.20 -2.37
CA LEU A 94 10.36 -0.12 -2.04
C LEU A 94 9.68 -1.41 -2.50
N GLN A 95 8.95 -2.05 -1.60
CA GLN A 95 8.31 -3.33 -1.82
C GLN A 95 6.80 -3.22 -1.63
N VAL A 96 6.05 -4.06 -2.31
CA VAL A 96 4.60 -4.18 -2.09
C VAL A 96 4.19 -5.63 -2.24
N GLY A 97 3.27 -6.07 -1.38
CA GLY A 97 2.62 -7.36 -1.51
C GLY A 97 1.17 -7.16 -1.92
N THR A 98 0.72 -7.93 -2.90
CA THR A 98 -0.66 -7.86 -3.40
C THR A 98 -1.13 -9.24 -3.83
N GLY A 99 -2.45 -9.40 -3.94
CA GLY A 99 -3.02 -10.60 -4.54
C GLY A 99 -2.66 -10.71 -6.02
N ASP A 100 -2.73 -11.91 -6.55
CA ASP A 100 -2.57 -12.15 -7.98
C ASP A 100 -3.85 -11.69 -8.69
N SER A 101 -3.95 -10.39 -8.91
CA SER A 101 -5.16 -9.73 -9.39
C SER A 101 -4.84 -8.82 -10.57
N PRO A 102 -5.67 -8.82 -11.61
CA PRO A 102 -5.52 -7.89 -12.74
C PRO A 102 -5.78 -6.43 -12.34
N LEU A 103 -6.32 -6.18 -11.14
CA LEU A 103 -6.57 -4.83 -10.65
C LEU A 103 -5.32 -4.21 -10.02
N THR A 104 -4.36 -5.01 -9.58
CA THR A 104 -3.23 -4.52 -8.79
C THR A 104 -1.87 -4.78 -9.40
N VAL A 105 -1.57 -6.01 -9.82
CA VAL A 105 -0.25 -6.35 -10.35
C VAL A 105 0.14 -5.46 -11.54
N PRO A 106 -0.70 -5.29 -12.58
CA PRO A 106 -0.36 -4.40 -13.69
C PRO A 106 -0.18 -2.94 -13.25
N PHE A 107 -0.96 -2.48 -12.26
CA PHE A 107 -0.82 -1.13 -11.72
C PHE A 107 0.58 -0.91 -11.14
N TYR A 108 1.04 -1.84 -10.29
CA TYR A 108 2.35 -1.73 -9.67
C TYR A 108 3.48 -1.87 -10.71
N GLU A 109 3.30 -2.72 -11.70
CA GLU A 109 4.28 -2.84 -12.79
C GLU A 109 4.42 -1.52 -13.56
N LYS A 110 3.32 -0.83 -13.82
CA LYS A 110 3.35 0.50 -14.45
C LYS A 110 3.99 1.55 -13.56
N CYS A 111 4.00 1.35 -12.25
CA CYS A 111 4.68 2.22 -11.30
C CYS A 111 6.16 1.87 -11.11
N GLY A 112 6.70 0.98 -11.95
CA GLY A 112 8.12 0.65 -11.93
C GLY A 112 8.50 -0.54 -11.05
N PHE A 113 7.53 -1.26 -10.50
CA PHE A 113 7.80 -2.45 -9.70
C PHE A 113 7.97 -3.67 -10.61
N SER A 114 8.80 -4.61 -10.17
CA SER A 114 9.00 -5.90 -10.84
C SER A 114 8.80 -7.04 -9.85
N TYR A 115 8.36 -8.18 -10.36
CA TYR A 115 8.16 -9.38 -9.55
C TYR A 115 9.42 -9.73 -8.77
N TYR A 116 9.25 -10.03 -7.48
CA TYR A 116 10.34 -10.47 -6.61
C TYR A 116 10.11 -11.89 -6.09
N THR A 117 8.98 -12.15 -5.44
CA THR A 117 8.68 -13.47 -4.90
C THR A 117 7.17 -13.66 -4.71
N THR A 118 6.79 -14.89 -4.37
CA THR A 118 5.41 -15.26 -4.05
C THR A 118 5.38 -15.82 -2.63
N LEU A 119 4.38 -15.39 -1.85
CA LEU A 119 4.11 -15.96 -0.54
C LEU A 119 2.90 -16.89 -0.70
N PRO A 120 3.12 -18.23 -0.78
CA PRO A 120 2.02 -19.18 -1.02
C PRO A 120 0.98 -19.14 0.09
N HIS A 121 -0.29 -19.22 -0.29
CA HIS A 121 -1.44 -19.33 0.63
C HIS A 121 -1.57 -18.17 1.63
N PHE A 122 -0.94 -17.00 1.34
CA PHE A 122 -0.96 -15.87 2.26
C PHE A 122 -2.38 -15.45 2.63
N PHE A 123 -3.27 -15.35 1.65
CA PHE A 123 -4.65 -14.89 1.88
C PHE A 123 -5.53 -15.95 2.54
N ILE A 124 -5.11 -17.22 2.52
CA ILE A 124 -5.78 -18.29 3.24
C ILE A 124 -5.32 -18.30 4.69
N ASP A 125 -4.02 -18.16 4.92
CA ASP A 125 -3.40 -18.31 6.24
C ASP A 125 -3.61 -17.10 7.16
N HIS A 126 -3.73 -15.90 6.58
CA HIS A 126 -3.75 -14.64 7.34
C HIS A 126 -5.12 -13.97 7.43
N TYR A 127 -6.13 -14.50 6.74
CA TYR A 127 -7.49 -13.96 6.78
C TYR A 127 -8.47 -15.05 7.20
N ASP A 128 -9.49 -14.66 7.98
CA ASP A 128 -10.46 -15.60 8.54
C ASP A 128 -11.66 -15.86 7.60
N HIS A 129 -11.64 -15.26 6.42
CA HIS A 129 -12.68 -15.42 5.41
C HIS A 129 -12.06 -15.31 4.01
N PRO A 130 -12.73 -15.82 2.97
CA PRO A 130 -12.23 -15.70 1.60
C PRO A 130 -12.12 -14.23 1.17
N ILE A 131 -10.97 -13.87 0.60
CA ILE A 131 -10.77 -12.54 0.00
C ILE A 131 -10.98 -12.69 -1.49
N VAL A 132 -11.93 -11.94 -2.04
CA VAL A 132 -12.29 -12.02 -3.46
C VAL A 132 -12.04 -10.67 -4.12
N GLU A 133 -11.36 -10.69 -5.28
CA GLU A 133 -11.07 -9.51 -6.04
C GLU A 133 -11.21 -9.83 -7.53
N ALA A 134 -11.92 -8.96 -8.27
CA ALA A 134 -12.22 -9.17 -9.69
C ALA A 134 -12.86 -10.54 -9.97
N GLY A 135 -13.73 -11.01 -9.06
CA GLY A 135 -14.41 -12.30 -9.18
C GLY A 135 -13.55 -13.53 -8.91
N LYS A 136 -12.32 -13.33 -8.43
CA LYS A 136 -11.38 -14.41 -8.15
C LYS A 136 -10.99 -14.41 -6.67
N GLN A 137 -11.01 -15.59 -6.05
CA GLN A 137 -10.51 -15.73 -4.68
C GLN A 137 -8.98 -15.61 -4.68
N LEU A 138 -8.47 -14.71 -3.84
CA LEU A 138 -7.03 -14.54 -3.66
C LEU A 138 -6.50 -15.66 -2.78
N VAL A 139 -5.38 -16.25 -3.18
CA VAL A 139 -4.69 -17.33 -2.47
C VAL A 139 -3.28 -16.90 -2.11
N ASP A 140 -2.45 -16.69 -3.11
CA ASP A 140 -1.05 -16.32 -2.95
C ASP A 140 -0.87 -14.81 -2.95
N MET A 141 0.15 -14.33 -2.22
CA MET A 141 0.56 -12.93 -2.31
C MET A 141 1.73 -12.82 -3.28
N ILE A 142 1.60 -11.94 -4.24
CA ILE A 142 2.67 -11.56 -5.18
C ILE A 142 3.43 -10.40 -4.58
N VAL A 143 4.75 -10.53 -4.44
CA VAL A 143 5.60 -9.47 -3.90
C VAL A 143 6.41 -8.87 -5.04
N LEU A 144 6.32 -7.54 -5.17
CA LEU A 144 7.04 -6.80 -6.19
C LEU A 144 7.97 -5.78 -5.53
N ARG A 145 9.05 -5.42 -6.24
CA ARG A 145 10.06 -4.49 -5.73
C ARG A 145 10.44 -3.46 -6.76
N ARG A 146 10.86 -2.31 -6.27
CA ARG A 146 11.38 -1.21 -7.06
C ARG A 146 12.57 -0.58 -6.33
N HIS A 147 13.65 -0.28 -7.05
CA HIS A 147 14.77 0.50 -6.48
C HIS A 147 14.36 1.96 -6.35
N ILE A 148 14.65 2.55 -5.19
CA ILE A 148 14.31 3.96 -4.92
C ILE A 148 15.52 4.77 -4.41
N SER A 149 16.65 4.14 -4.12
CA SER A 149 17.83 4.87 -3.64
C SER A 149 18.37 5.83 -4.69
N VAL A 150 18.87 6.95 -4.22
CA VAL A 150 19.51 7.96 -5.08
C VAL A 150 20.99 7.64 -5.30
#